data_6b87cdf40889be13a11596e3df27d3bb
#
_entry.id   6b87cdf40889be13a11596e3df27d3bb
#
_cell.length_a   1.000
_cell.length_b   1.000
_cell.length_c   1.000
_cell.angle_alpha   90.00
_cell.angle_beta   90.00
_cell.angle_gamma   90.00
#
_symmetry.space_group_name_H-M   'P 1'
#
loop_
_entity.id
_entity.type
_entity.pdbx_description
1 polymer ?
#
loop_
_entity_poly.entity_id
_entity_poly.type
_entity_poly.pdbx_seq_one_letter_code
_entity_poly.pdbx_strand_id
1 'polypeptide(L)'
;MLPIRLAAFAAILAAAGIIGSTDARPAAADYRFEAIEKPQLSTDGKSVVSVRLVHLPDNKPVPGAIIIQTKADMGPDGMADMTAPVQAVAGKEPGVYRFEVQPGMAGKWMLTFAAKVQGESQTVRGSVVVEIRK
;
A
#
# COMPACT_ATOMS: atom_id res chain seq x y z
N MET A 1 10.72 27.33 70.62
CA MET A 1 10.22 27.13 69.93
C MET A 1 10.63 27.26 68.69
N LEU A 2 10.83 26.54 68.02
CA LEU A 2 11.20 26.53 66.84
C LEU A 2 10.47 26.21 65.82
N PRO A 3 10.38 26.60 64.98
CA PRO A 3 9.70 26.34 63.92
C PRO A 3 10.40 25.70 62.98
N ILE A 4 9.95 24.86 62.55
CA ILE A 4 10.53 24.16 61.64
C ILE A 4 10.17 24.52 60.37
N ARG A 5 10.80 24.58 59.60
CA ARG A 5 10.70 24.83 58.42
C ARG A 5 10.66 23.82 57.63
N LEU A 6 9.84 23.58 56.98
CA LEU A 6 9.79 22.65 56.15
C LEU A 6 9.94 23.07 54.87
N ALA A 7 10.66 22.72 54.28
CA ALA A 7 10.85 23.03 53.02
C ALA A 7 10.20 22.25 52.10
N ALA A 8 9.61 22.71 51.49
CA ALA A 8 8.95 21.92 50.62
C ALA A 8 9.64 21.83 49.38
N PHE A 9 9.66 20.90 48.85
CA PHE A 9 10.28 20.75 47.73
C PHE A 9 9.53 20.50 46.71
N ALA A 10 9.38 20.94 45.93
CA ALA A 10 8.74 20.85 44.80
C ALA A 10 9.42 20.19 43.86
N ALA A 11 9.09 19.24 43.64
CA ALA A 11 9.74 18.51 42.77
C ALA A 11 9.19 18.75 41.49
N ILE A 12 9.66 19.07 40.75
CA ILE A 12 9.27 19.26 39.58
C ILE A 12 9.53 18.43 38.72
N LEU A 13 8.91 17.92 38.12
CA LEU A 13 9.08 17.12 37.29
C LEU A 13 8.92 17.54 36.08
N ALA A 14 9.59 17.51 35.46
CA ALA A 14 9.58 17.80 34.28
C ALA A 14 9.12 16.95 33.46
N ALA A 15 8.34 17.11 32.92
CA ALA A 15 7.91 16.26 32.12
C ALA A 15 8.53 16.28 30.97
N ALA A 16 8.93 15.46 30.66
CA ALA A 16 9.47 15.30 29.62
C ALA A 16 8.74 15.36 28.55
N GLY A 17 8.93 15.78 27.88
CA GLY A 17 8.28 15.90 26.84
C GLY A 17 8.31 14.96 25.97
N ILE A 18 7.69 14.67 25.50
CA ILE A 18 7.56 13.82 24.74
C ILE A 18 7.51 14.10 23.60
N ILE A 19 8.08 13.80 23.18
CA ILE A 19 8.20 13.82 22.15
C ILE A 19 7.50 13.32 21.30
N GLY A 20 7.04 13.68 20.80
CA GLY A 20 6.33 13.37 19.92
C GLY A 20 6.77 12.68 18.99
N SER A 21 6.88 11.98 18.86
CA SER A 21 7.17 11.30 18.10
C SER A 21 6.62 10.96 17.22
N THR A 22 6.54 11.02 16.87
CA THR A 22 6.26 10.88 15.98
C THR A 22 6.21 10.03 15.20
N ASP A 23 5.82 9.64 14.80
CA ASP A 23 5.49 8.93 13.94
C ASP A 23 6.31 8.36 13.26
N ALA A 24 6.79 7.59 13.60
CA ALA A 24 7.53 6.78 12.92
C ALA A 24 6.76 6.00 11.94
N ARG A 25 5.58 6.10 11.75
CA ARG A 25 4.96 5.36 10.85
C ARG A 25 5.27 5.79 9.52
N PRO A 26 5.78 5.06 8.63
CA PRO A 26 6.03 5.46 7.28
C PRO A 26 4.73 5.95 6.69
N ALA A 27 4.75 7.08 6.04
CA ALA A 27 3.55 7.59 5.38
C ALA A 27 3.00 6.57 4.40
N ALA A 28 3.85 5.71 3.91
CA ALA A 28 3.41 4.65 3.00
C ALA A 28 2.41 3.70 3.64
N ALA A 29 2.38 3.61 4.95
CA ALA A 29 1.41 2.77 5.63
C ALA A 29 0.00 3.34 5.58
N ASP A 30 -0.15 4.57 5.15
CA ASP A 30 -1.48 5.19 5.06
C ASP A 30 -2.16 4.91 3.73
N TYR A 31 -1.59 4.03 2.91
CA TYR A 31 -2.15 3.72 1.60
C TYR A 31 -2.40 2.23 1.45
N ARG A 32 -3.36 1.91 0.62
CA ARG A 32 -3.67 0.52 0.33
C ARG A 32 -4.08 0.37 -1.13
N PHE A 33 -3.64 -0.70 -1.75
CA PHE A 33 -4.10 -1.09 -3.08
C PHE A 33 -5.24 -2.09 -2.91
N GLU A 34 -6.31 -1.89 -3.65
CA GLU A 34 -7.47 -2.76 -3.60
C GLU A 34 -7.86 -3.21 -4.99
N ALA A 35 -8.03 -4.50 -5.20
CA ALA A 35 -8.57 -4.99 -6.47
C ALA A 35 -10.07 -4.68 -6.48
N ILE A 36 -10.53 -4.08 -7.55
CA ILE A 36 -11.92 -3.61 -7.59
C ILE A 36 -12.81 -4.38 -8.54
N GLU A 37 -12.24 -5.18 -9.38
CA GLU A 37 -13.01 -5.98 -10.33
C GLU A 37 -12.38 -7.34 -10.44
N LYS A 38 -13.17 -8.31 -10.86
CA LYS A 38 -12.59 -9.59 -11.18
C LYS A 38 -11.76 -9.47 -12.44
N PRO A 39 -10.60 -10.09 -12.49
CA PRO A 39 -9.80 -10.04 -13.71
C PRO A 39 -10.56 -10.62 -14.88
N GLN A 40 -10.41 -9.96 -16.01
CA GLN A 40 -11.07 -10.39 -17.21
C GLN A 40 -10.02 -10.97 -18.16
N LEU A 41 -10.21 -12.20 -18.57
CA LEU A 41 -9.31 -12.85 -19.49
C LEU A 41 -9.74 -12.52 -20.91
N SER A 42 -8.81 -12.02 -21.68
CA SER A 42 -9.09 -11.74 -23.08
C SER A 42 -8.70 -12.94 -23.93
N THR A 43 -9.11 -12.92 -25.19
CA THR A 43 -8.90 -14.07 -26.08
C THR A 43 -7.43 -14.33 -26.37
N ASP A 44 -6.57 -13.36 -26.15
CA ASP A 44 -5.14 -13.52 -26.38
C ASP A 44 -4.38 -14.02 -25.14
N GLY A 45 -5.09 -14.44 -24.12
CA GLY A 45 -4.45 -14.98 -22.93
C GLY A 45 -4.00 -13.95 -21.92
N LYS A 46 -4.34 -12.69 -22.14
CA LYS A 46 -4.00 -11.63 -21.21
C LYS A 46 -5.15 -11.35 -20.27
N SER A 47 -4.85 -10.94 -19.08
CA SER A 47 -5.87 -10.62 -18.10
C SER A 47 -5.68 -9.19 -17.64
N VAL A 48 -6.75 -8.42 -17.52
CA VAL A 48 -6.69 -7.05 -17.06
C VAL A 48 -7.14 -6.99 -15.62
N VAL A 49 -6.31 -6.41 -14.78
CA VAL A 49 -6.58 -6.26 -13.37
C VAL A 49 -6.73 -4.78 -13.07
N SER A 50 -7.81 -4.40 -12.44
CA SER A 50 -8.06 -3.01 -12.04
C SER A 50 -7.85 -2.88 -10.54
N VAL A 51 -7.07 -1.90 -10.14
CA VAL A 51 -6.68 -1.71 -8.76
C VAL A 51 -6.89 -0.26 -8.38
N ARG A 52 -7.49 -0.05 -7.23
CA ARG A 52 -7.65 1.30 -6.70
C ARG A 52 -6.59 1.53 -5.64
N LEU A 53 -5.97 2.69 -5.67
CA LEU A 53 -5.06 3.10 -4.60
C LEU A 53 -5.85 4.04 -3.69
N VAL A 54 -5.89 3.73 -2.41
CA VAL A 54 -6.70 4.44 -1.45
C VAL A 54 -5.84 5.02 -0.34
N HIS A 55 -6.11 6.26 0.02
CA HIS A 55 -5.51 6.90 1.17
C HIS A 55 -6.39 6.56 2.37
N LEU A 56 -5.88 5.78 3.30
CA LEU A 56 -6.68 5.20 4.37
C LEU A 56 -7.31 6.22 5.32
N PRO A 57 -6.61 7.28 5.74
CA PRO A 57 -7.22 8.20 6.71
C PRO A 57 -8.52 8.82 6.25
N ASP A 58 -8.66 9.13 4.98
CA ASP A 58 -9.88 9.72 4.46
C ASP A 58 -10.62 8.80 3.49
N ASN A 59 -10.08 7.60 3.27
CA ASN A 59 -10.67 6.59 2.40
C ASN A 59 -10.96 7.10 0.99
N LYS A 60 -10.09 7.94 0.48
CA LYS A 60 -10.26 8.52 -0.85
C LYS A 60 -9.31 7.91 -1.86
N PRO A 61 -9.74 7.78 -3.10
CA PRO A 61 -8.83 7.32 -4.15
C PRO A 61 -7.72 8.32 -4.37
N VAL A 62 -6.56 7.84 -4.77
CA VAL A 62 -5.37 8.66 -4.98
C VAL A 62 -5.09 8.71 -6.47
N PRO A 63 -5.40 9.81 -7.14
CA PRO A 63 -5.11 9.95 -8.56
C PRO A 63 -3.67 10.39 -8.76
N GLY A 64 -3.17 10.19 -9.95
CA GLY A 64 -1.86 10.73 -10.32
C GLY A 64 -0.66 10.04 -9.74
N ALA A 65 -0.83 8.86 -9.14
CA ALA A 65 0.32 8.12 -8.67
C ALA A 65 1.07 7.52 -9.84
N ILE A 66 2.39 7.45 -9.72
CA ILE A 66 3.21 6.86 -10.75
C ILE A 66 3.65 5.50 -10.27
N ILE A 67 3.20 4.47 -10.95
CA ILE A 67 3.56 3.10 -10.60
C ILE A 67 4.94 2.84 -11.18
N ILE A 68 5.93 2.67 -10.33
CA ILE A 68 7.30 2.52 -10.77
C ILE A 68 7.75 1.08 -10.82
N GLN A 69 7.00 0.17 -10.22
CA GLN A 69 7.37 -1.23 -10.23
C GLN A 69 6.14 -2.10 -10.07
N THR A 70 6.07 -3.15 -10.85
CA THR A 70 4.99 -4.13 -10.73
C THR A 70 5.58 -5.52 -10.81
N LYS A 71 4.95 -6.47 -10.12
CA LYS A 71 5.39 -7.84 -10.14
C LYS A 71 4.16 -8.72 -9.95
N ALA A 72 4.09 -9.82 -10.64
CA ALA A 72 3.05 -10.82 -10.44
C ALA A 72 3.66 -12.18 -10.19
N ASP A 73 3.20 -12.88 -9.16
CA ASP A 73 3.67 -14.22 -8.87
C ASP A 73 2.54 -15.06 -8.26
N MET A 74 2.73 -16.36 -8.24
CA MET A 74 1.76 -17.29 -7.69
C MET A 74 2.07 -17.71 -6.25
N GLY A 75 2.64 -16.78 -5.47
CA GLY A 75 2.91 -17.05 -4.06
C GLY A 75 1.69 -17.54 -3.29
N PRO A 76 0.48 -16.98 -3.51
CA PRO A 76 -0.71 -17.47 -2.79
C PRO A 76 -1.02 -18.95 -3.02
N ASP A 77 -0.60 -19.49 -4.16
CA ASP A 77 -0.78 -20.92 -4.44
C ASP A 77 0.50 -21.71 -4.14
N GLY A 78 1.43 -21.10 -3.40
CA GLY A 78 2.66 -21.78 -3.01
C GLY A 78 3.70 -21.88 -4.10
N MET A 79 3.55 -21.09 -5.16
CA MET A 79 4.47 -21.12 -6.29
C MET A 79 5.05 -19.75 -6.56
N ALA A 80 5.77 -19.20 -5.62
CA ALA A 80 6.31 -17.85 -5.76
C ALA A 80 7.33 -17.71 -6.89
N ASP A 81 7.87 -18.82 -7.37
CA ASP A 81 8.79 -18.77 -8.49
C ASP A 81 8.08 -18.61 -9.83
N MET A 82 6.78 -18.82 -9.86
CA MET A 82 6.00 -18.62 -11.08
C MET A 82 5.62 -17.17 -11.17
N THR A 83 6.18 -16.49 -12.14
CA THR A 83 5.95 -15.07 -12.35
C THR A 83 5.29 -14.83 -13.70
N ALA A 84 4.73 -13.67 -13.87
CA ALA A 84 4.09 -13.29 -15.12
C ALA A 84 4.46 -11.86 -15.47
N PRO A 85 4.54 -11.55 -16.77
CA PRO A 85 4.73 -10.17 -17.20
C PRO A 85 3.53 -9.30 -16.84
N VAL A 86 3.80 -8.09 -16.39
CA VAL A 86 2.77 -7.12 -16.03
C VAL A 86 3.08 -5.82 -16.73
N GLN A 87 2.07 -5.23 -17.35
CA GLN A 87 2.25 -3.98 -18.04
C GLN A 87 1.12 -3.03 -17.66
N ALA A 88 1.46 -1.80 -17.32
CA ALA A 88 0.44 -0.81 -17.01
C ALA A 88 -0.28 -0.40 -18.27
N VAL A 89 -1.59 -0.25 -18.19
CA VAL A 89 -2.40 0.24 -19.28
C VAL A 89 -3.22 1.42 -18.80
N ALA A 90 -3.83 2.12 -19.72
CA ALA A 90 -4.57 3.33 -19.35
C ALA A 90 -5.72 3.02 -18.41
N GLY A 91 -5.84 3.79 -17.36
CA GLY A 91 -6.96 3.68 -16.44
C GLY A 91 -8.16 4.43 -16.95
N LYS A 92 -9.33 4.09 -16.43
CA LYS A 92 -10.56 4.74 -16.84
C LYS A 92 -11.01 5.81 -15.85
N GLU A 93 -10.56 5.73 -14.61
CA GLU A 93 -10.99 6.64 -13.58
C GLU A 93 -9.83 7.12 -12.74
N PRO A 94 -9.88 8.33 -12.19
CA PRO A 94 -8.84 8.80 -11.29
C PRO A 94 -8.74 7.89 -10.07
N GLY A 95 -7.53 7.53 -9.70
CA GLY A 95 -7.31 6.66 -8.55
C GLY A 95 -7.40 5.18 -8.86
N VAL A 96 -7.77 4.82 -10.08
CA VAL A 96 -7.83 3.44 -10.51
C VAL A 96 -6.74 3.19 -11.53
N TYR A 97 -5.96 2.14 -11.31
CA TYR A 97 -4.83 1.80 -12.15
C TYR A 97 -5.08 0.42 -12.74
N ARG A 98 -4.81 0.25 -14.00
CA ARG A 98 -5.10 -0.99 -14.69
C ARG A 98 -3.82 -1.63 -15.19
N PHE A 99 -3.76 -2.93 -15.07
CA PHE A 99 -2.58 -3.68 -15.44
C PHE A 99 -2.97 -4.89 -16.29
N GLU A 100 -2.18 -5.12 -17.31
CA GLU A 100 -2.36 -6.27 -18.16
C GLU A 100 -1.35 -7.32 -17.72
N VAL A 101 -1.82 -8.48 -17.35
CA VAL A 101 -0.99 -9.58 -16.86
C VAL A 101 -1.10 -10.71 -17.86
N GLN A 102 0.03 -11.35 -18.17
CA GLN A 102 0.00 -12.53 -19.03
C GLN A 102 0.27 -13.76 -18.19
N PRO A 103 -0.76 -14.31 -17.52
CA PRO A 103 -0.56 -15.44 -16.65
C PRO A 103 -0.32 -16.70 -17.47
N GLY A 104 0.66 -17.48 -17.09
CA GLY A 104 0.91 -18.74 -17.76
C GLY A 104 -0.10 -19.80 -17.39
N MET A 105 -0.78 -19.64 -16.28
CA MET A 105 -1.77 -20.60 -15.84
C MET A 105 -2.80 -19.91 -14.95
N ALA A 106 -3.93 -20.54 -14.80
CA ALA A 106 -4.98 -20.06 -13.92
C ALA A 106 -4.55 -20.27 -12.47
N GLY A 107 -5.05 -19.48 -11.59
CA GLY A 107 -4.79 -19.62 -10.16
C GLY A 107 -4.80 -18.28 -9.45
N LYS A 108 -4.28 -18.28 -8.24
CA LYS A 108 -4.21 -17.06 -7.43
C LYS A 108 -2.88 -16.39 -7.65
N TRP A 109 -2.96 -15.16 -8.10
CA TRP A 109 -1.78 -14.38 -8.41
C TRP A 109 -1.70 -13.20 -7.46
N MET A 110 -0.51 -12.92 -6.95
CA MET A 110 -0.28 -11.73 -6.14
C MET A 110 0.41 -10.70 -7.02
N LEU A 111 -0.17 -9.52 -7.11
CA LEU A 111 0.44 -8.41 -7.80
C LEU A 111 1.00 -7.48 -6.73
N THR A 112 2.26 -7.14 -6.88
CA THR A 112 2.95 -6.26 -5.95
C THR A 112 3.30 -4.97 -6.69
N PHE A 113 3.08 -3.86 -6.03
CA PHE A 113 3.28 -2.55 -6.64
C PHE A 113 4.18 -1.67 -5.80
N ALA A 114 4.91 -0.81 -6.48
CA ALA A 114 5.61 0.29 -5.84
C ALA A 114 5.21 1.56 -6.59
N ALA A 115 4.78 2.56 -5.88
CA ALA A 115 4.25 3.78 -6.47
C ALA A 115 4.83 5.02 -5.83
N LYS A 116 4.98 6.06 -6.63
CA LYS A 116 5.32 7.38 -6.14
C LYS A 116 4.04 8.18 -6.10
N VAL A 117 3.71 8.69 -4.92
CA VAL A 117 2.51 9.48 -4.73
C VAL A 117 2.93 10.92 -4.51
N GLN A 118 2.25 11.84 -5.19
CA GLN A 118 2.58 13.24 -5.08
C GLN A 118 2.42 13.70 -3.65
N GLY A 119 3.41 14.37 -3.14
CA GLY A 119 3.40 14.84 -1.76
C GLY A 119 4.00 13.87 -0.76
N GLU A 120 4.30 12.64 -1.18
CA GLU A 120 4.91 11.66 -0.29
C GLU A 120 6.39 11.51 -0.59
N SER A 121 7.20 11.52 0.44
CA SER A 121 8.65 11.36 0.26
C SER A 121 9.05 9.90 0.13
N GLN A 122 8.22 9.00 0.60
CA GLN A 122 8.54 7.58 0.53
C GLN A 122 7.73 6.86 -0.53
N THR A 123 8.32 5.82 -1.09
CA THR A 123 7.62 4.98 -2.05
C THR A 123 6.52 4.21 -1.34
N VAL A 124 5.34 4.23 -1.92
CA VAL A 124 4.20 3.49 -1.40
C VAL A 124 4.22 2.10 -2.00
N ARG A 125 4.22 1.08 -1.17
CA ARG A 125 4.25 -0.31 -1.62
C ARG A 125 3.03 -1.05 -1.14
N GLY A 126 2.58 -1.98 -1.93
CA GLY A 126 1.44 -2.80 -1.54
C GLY A 126 1.23 -3.92 -2.52
N SER A 127 0.26 -4.75 -2.21
CA SER A 127 -0.04 -5.89 -3.07
C SER A 127 -1.52 -6.21 -3.03
N VAL A 128 -1.99 -6.90 -4.05
CA VAL A 128 -3.34 -7.43 -4.08
C VAL A 128 -3.27 -8.87 -4.56
N VAL A 129 -4.22 -9.68 -4.14
CA VAL A 129 -4.31 -11.06 -4.61
C VAL A 129 -5.55 -11.17 -5.48
N VAL A 130 -5.39 -11.70 -6.67
CA VAL A 130 -6.49 -11.87 -7.60
C VAL A 130 -6.54 -13.31 -8.06
N GLU A 131 -7.71 -13.80 -8.36
CA GLU A 131 -7.86 -15.13 -8.88
C GLU A 131 -8.12 -15.01 -10.37
N ILE A 132 -7.25 -15.59 -11.17
CA ILE A 132 -7.36 -15.56 -12.61
C ILE A 132 -7.85 -16.93 -13.07
N ARG A 133 -8.98 -16.95 -13.73
CA ARG A 133 -9.57 -18.17 -14.22
C ARG A 133 -9.49 -18.22 -15.74
N LYS A 134 -9.40 -19.38 -16.27
CA LYS A 134 -9.47 -19.57 -17.70
C LYS A 134 -10.88 -19.80 -18.13
#